data_4db45b8f125c929d14dc70d69c570f44
#
_entry.id   4db45b8f125c929d14dc70d69c570f44
#
_cell.length_a   1.000
_cell.length_b   1.000
_cell.length_c   1.000
_cell.angle_alpha   90.00
_cell.angle_beta   90.00
_cell.angle_gamma   90.00
#
_symmetry.space_group_name_H-M   'P 1'
#
loop_
_entity.id
_entity.type
_entity.pdbx_description
1 polymer ?
#
loop_
_entity_poly.entity_id
_entity_poly.type
_entity_poly.pdbx_seq_one_letter_code
_entity_poly.pdbx_strand_id
1 'polypeptide(L)'
;MQRLKKTIIFALIAAAQGVVGSAQAQVSFSGNTLPVYSEKPAASTGLNYIYVLNRCDGVTMSYTASNAQAVVVWQKYGTQGGGYAEDISGVRKDGAVTSIDVIPNTGYIIEEDSKRTYVWVVNYQDYYLDLEAITLDVEQDCGTVMLNVAGSGADINYYTITGVPKKLDREMKLTYNTLEWNSDELRWDEKQVEENYEVLKPSISVAAPFCDTQFTLTGDKLLRFWGGEASVETATYATKTVAVESTAVQEERENSNEKKVETGSLGGSAPVTITFTAFPTDAVVHKEWQMARDAEFADILLRKNEEEVTNTFTEAGTFYLRFIGTNADGDCEAESETYTVSIGTSSLECPNVFSPTSSEGVNDEWKVSYKSIVEFQCCIFNKWGVKMCELSDPSQGWDGKYKGKYVKSGTYYYVIQARGADGQKYNLKGDINIINYSTRSTGGSTDTTE
;
A
#
# COMPACT_ATOMS: atom_id res chain seq x y z
N MET A 1 21.16 7.01 -36.08
CA MET A 1 22.54 6.52 -36.01
C MET A 1 23.07 6.70 -34.59
N GLN A 2 23.77 5.72 -34.11
CA GLN A 2 24.41 5.53 -32.79
C GLN A 2 23.49 5.12 -31.63
N ARG A 3 23.44 3.78 -31.47
CA ARG A 3 23.01 3.08 -30.25
C ARG A 3 24.09 3.24 -29.16
N LEU A 4 23.75 3.86 -28.05
CA LEU A 4 24.61 3.83 -26.87
C LEU A 4 24.31 2.56 -26.07
N LYS A 5 25.24 1.60 -26.10
CA LYS A 5 25.25 0.44 -25.22
C LYS A 5 25.59 0.92 -23.79
N LYS A 6 24.66 0.87 -22.86
CA LYS A 6 24.96 1.00 -21.44
C LYS A 6 25.52 -0.34 -20.93
N THR A 7 26.82 -0.37 -20.73
CA THR A 7 27.52 -1.44 -20.03
C THR A 7 27.26 -1.25 -18.53
N ILE A 8 26.51 -2.18 -17.93
CA ILE A 8 26.34 -2.25 -16.48
C ILE A 8 27.60 -2.88 -15.91
N ILE A 9 28.41 -2.09 -15.23
CA ILE A 9 29.55 -2.57 -14.47
C ILE A 9 29.03 -3.05 -13.12
N PHE A 10 29.04 -4.37 -12.90
CA PHE A 10 28.88 -4.95 -11.58
C PHE A 10 30.12 -4.61 -10.76
N ALA A 11 29.98 -3.67 -9.82
CA ALA A 11 30.99 -3.45 -8.79
C ALA A 11 30.85 -4.55 -7.74
N LEU A 12 31.78 -5.50 -7.74
CA LEU A 12 32.01 -6.41 -6.62
C LEU A 12 32.44 -5.54 -5.42
N ILE A 13 31.54 -5.31 -4.47
CA ILE A 13 31.89 -4.79 -3.16
C ILE A 13 32.40 -5.99 -2.36
N ALA A 14 33.70 -6.18 -2.38
CA ALA A 14 34.37 -7.02 -1.39
C ALA A 14 34.26 -6.30 -0.04
N ALA A 15 33.33 -6.75 0.81
CA ALA A 15 33.28 -6.35 2.20
C ALA A 15 34.54 -6.86 2.89
N ALA A 16 35.52 -5.97 3.07
CA ALA A 16 36.64 -6.21 3.97
C ALA A 16 36.05 -6.32 5.39
N GLN A 17 35.82 -7.53 5.86
CA GLN A 17 35.56 -7.78 7.27
C GLN A 17 36.84 -7.44 8.05
N GLY A 18 36.77 -6.30 8.73
CA GLY A 18 37.82 -5.92 9.68
C GLY A 18 38.00 -7.03 10.73
N VAL A 19 39.19 -7.55 10.82
CA VAL A 19 39.61 -8.45 11.89
C VAL A 19 39.57 -7.64 13.20
N VAL A 20 38.44 -7.64 13.87
CA VAL A 20 38.36 -7.33 15.29
C VAL A 20 38.87 -8.58 15.97
N GLY A 21 39.93 -8.44 16.78
CA GLY A 21 40.59 -9.54 17.47
C GLY A 21 39.57 -10.49 18.13
N SER A 22 39.39 -11.65 17.53
CA SER A 22 38.54 -12.72 18.04
C SER A 22 39.26 -13.31 19.27
N ALA A 23 38.58 -13.25 20.43
CA ALA A 23 38.83 -14.26 21.45
C ALA A 23 38.71 -15.61 20.73
N GLN A 24 39.80 -16.38 20.69
CA GLN A 24 39.85 -17.70 20.05
C GLN A 24 38.66 -18.51 20.58
N ALA A 25 37.83 -19.03 19.68
CA ALA A 25 36.74 -19.92 20.07
C ALA A 25 37.36 -21.08 20.83
N GLN A 26 36.98 -21.23 22.11
CA GLN A 26 37.53 -22.30 22.97
C GLN A 26 37.20 -23.70 22.42
N VAL A 27 36.14 -23.83 21.61
CA VAL A 27 35.72 -25.08 20.97
C VAL A 27 36.07 -25.05 19.49
N SER A 28 36.70 -26.13 19.00
CA SER A 28 37.05 -26.31 17.60
C SER A 28 36.76 -27.76 17.16
N PHE A 29 36.69 -27.97 15.84
CA PHE A 29 36.38 -29.26 15.23
C PHE A 29 37.47 -29.63 14.21
N SER A 30 37.76 -30.91 14.09
CA SER A 30 38.68 -31.46 13.09
C SER A 30 38.14 -32.80 12.56
N GLY A 31 38.52 -33.14 11.32
CA GLY A 31 37.99 -34.32 10.64
C GLY A 31 36.66 -34.06 9.90
N ASN A 32 36.08 -32.88 10.07
CA ASN A 32 34.90 -32.45 9.31
C ASN A 32 35.26 -32.14 7.85
N THR A 33 34.36 -32.50 6.92
CA THR A 33 34.57 -32.30 5.48
C THR A 33 34.15 -30.94 4.99
N LEU A 34 33.16 -30.30 5.67
CA LEU A 34 32.63 -28.98 5.40
C LEU A 34 32.78 -28.07 6.62
N PRO A 35 32.75 -26.74 6.46
CA PRO A 35 32.80 -25.81 7.59
C PRO A 35 31.70 -26.12 8.62
N VAL A 36 32.02 -25.97 9.91
CA VAL A 36 31.02 -26.14 10.98
C VAL A 36 30.16 -24.91 11.07
N TYR A 37 28.85 -25.07 10.93
CA TYR A 37 27.90 -23.98 11.22
C TYR A 37 27.77 -23.80 12.73
N SER A 38 27.71 -22.57 13.19
CA SER A 38 27.51 -22.27 14.60
C SER A 38 26.57 -21.09 14.79
N GLU A 39 25.69 -21.21 15.77
CA GLU A 39 24.86 -20.08 16.19
C GLU A 39 24.76 -19.99 17.70
N LYS A 40 24.49 -18.80 18.20
CA LYS A 40 24.26 -18.54 19.62
C LYS A 40 22.72 -18.52 19.86
N PRO A 41 22.18 -19.54 20.55
CA PRO A 41 20.75 -19.60 20.82
C PRO A 41 20.34 -18.57 21.86
N ALA A 42 19.03 -18.40 22.06
CA ALA A 42 18.48 -17.53 23.08
C ALA A 42 19.03 -17.84 24.46
N ALA A 43 19.37 -16.84 25.28
CA ALA A 43 19.96 -16.98 26.59
C ALA A 43 19.13 -17.89 27.54
N SER A 44 17.82 -17.95 27.35
CA SER A 44 16.89 -18.81 28.09
C SER A 44 17.16 -20.32 27.92
N THR A 45 17.91 -20.71 26.88
CA THR A 45 18.30 -22.11 26.67
C THR A 45 19.44 -22.57 27.63
N GLY A 46 20.19 -21.62 28.13
CA GLY A 46 21.40 -21.86 28.89
C GLY A 46 22.64 -22.34 28.08
N LEU A 47 22.45 -22.56 26.76
CA LEU A 47 23.51 -22.93 25.85
C LEU A 47 24.35 -21.72 25.45
N ASN A 48 25.68 -21.95 25.32
CA ASN A 48 26.57 -20.95 24.74
C ASN A 48 26.55 -20.97 23.22
N TYR A 49 26.52 -22.16 22.60
CA TYR A 49 26.48 -22.36 21.16
C TYR A 49 25.74 -23.64 20.78
N ILE A 50 25.17 -23.63 19.59
CA ILE A 50 24.77 -24.82 18.84
C ILE A 50 25.71 -24.91 17.65
N TYR A 51 26.32 -26.10 17.49
CA TYR A 51 27.17 -26.43 16.34
C TYR A 51 26.45 -27.44 15.47
N VAL A 52 26.43 -27.18 14.17
CA VAL A 52 25.86 -28.10 13.19
C VAL A 52 26.96 -28.57 12.25
N LEU A 53 27.17 -29.87 12.24
CA LEU A 53 28.10 -30.55 11.34
C LEU A 53 27.33 -31.20 10.21
N ASN A 54 27.86 -31.13 8.99
CA ASN A 54 27.32 -31.87 7.87
C ASN A 54 27.13 -33.35 8.19
N ARG A 55 28.16 -33.94 8.82
CA ARG A 55 28.10 -35.25 9.45
C ARG A 55 29.14 -35.33 10.61
N CYS A 56 28.85 -36.21 11.55
CA CYS A 56 29.68 -36.36 12.77
C CYS A 56 30.71 -37.50 12.70
N ASP A 57 30.61 -38.39 11.72
CA ASP A 57 31.51 -39.57 11.62
C ASP A 57 32.97 -39.16 11.46
N GLY A 58 33.84 -39.66 12.37
CA GLY A 58 35.27 -39.36 12.36
C GLY A 58 35.63 -37.92 12.74
N VAL A 59 34.69 -37.16 13.26
CA VAL A 59 34.93 -35.79 13.71
C VAL A 59 35.37 -35.77 15.19
N THR A 60 36.40 -35.01 15.47
CA THR A 60 36.89 -34.74 16.82
C THR A 60 36.54 -33.32 17.23
N MET A 61 35.94 -33.15 18.40
CA MET A 61 35.70 -31.86 19.04
C MET A 61 36.79 -31.59 20.08
N SER A 62 37.41 -30.43 20.04
CA SER A 62 38.50 -30.01 20.90
C SER A 62 38.16 -28.76 21.68
N TYR A 63 38.61 -28.66 22.91
CA TYR A 63 38.53 -27.51 23.78
C TYR A 63 39.92 -27.05 24.19
N THR A 64 40.21 -25.78 23.98
CA THR A 64 41.49 -25.17 24.39
C THR A 64 41.29 -24.50 25.75
N ALA A 65 41.89 -25.06 26.79
CA ALA A 65 41.85 -24.49 28.12
C ALA A 65 42.76 -23.26 28.27
N SER A 66 42.56 -22.48 29.30
CA SER A 66 43.31 -21.26 29.60
C SER A 66 44.82 -21.53 29.79
N ASN A 67 45.17 -22.72 30.26
CA ASN A 67 46.55 -23.16 30.41
C ASN A 67 46.64 -24.72 30.42
N ALA A 68 47.84 -25.24 30.28
CA ALA A 68 48.08 -26.68 30.22
C ALA A 68 47.80 -27.43 31.54
N GLN A 69 47.80 -26.76 32.68
CA GLN A 69 47.52 -27.31 34.00
C GLN A 69 46.03 -27.32 34.35
N ALA A 70 45.20 -26.58 33.61
CA ALA A 70 43.77 -26.53 33.85
C ALA A 70 43.13 -27.93 33.83
N VAL A 71 42.22 -28.14 34.76
CA VAL A 71 41.44 -29.38 34.81
C VAL A 71 40.19 -29.18 33.96
N VAL A 72 40.09 -29.97 32.88
CA VAL A 72 38.93 -29.94 31.99
C VAL A 72 38.15 -31.24 32.11
N VAL A 73 36.90 -31.15 32.51
CA VAL A 73 35.95 -32.27 32.58
C VAL A 73 34.94 -32.17 31.45
N TRP A 74 34.73 -33.27 30.76
CA TRP A 74 33.74 -33.39 29.69
C TRP A 74 32.58 -34.24 30.13
N GLN A 75 31.36 -33.71 30.00
CA GLN A 75 30.14 -34.43 30.25
C GLN A 75 29.25 -34.33 29.01
N LYS A 76 28.40 -35.32 28.81
CA LYS A 76 27.35 -35.35 27.79
C LYS A 76 25.98 -35.45 28.42
N TYR A 77 24.96 -34.88 27.74
CA TYR A 77 23.57 -35.03 28.13
C TYR A 77 22.65 -35.12 26.90
N GLY A 78 21.52 -35.79 27.09
CA GLY A 78 20.49 -35.95 26.07
C GLY A 78 19.24 -35.15 26.37
N THR A 79 18.10 -35.75 26.09
CA THR A 79 16.77 -35.13 26.20
C THR A 79 16.36 -34.70 27.61
N GLN A 80 16.96 -35.27 28.62
CA GLN A 80 16.65 -34.94 30.02
C GLN A 80 17.40 -33.70 30.55
N GLY A 81 18.31 -33.14 29.76
CA GLY A 81 19.11 -31.97 30.12
C GLY A 81 20.34 -32.24 30.97
N GLY A 82 21.11 -31.18 31.26
CA GLY A 82 22.38 -31.23 31.92
C GLY A 82 22.36 -31.70 33.40
N GLY A 83 21.19 -31.73 34.03
CA GLY A 83 21.03 -32.33 35.37
C GLY A 83 21.22 -33.84 35.40
N TYR A 84 21.18 -34.47 34.24
CA TYR A 84 21.40 -35.92 34.04
C TYR A 84 22.66 -36.19 33.19
N ALA A 85 23.61 -35.27 33.21
CA ALA A 85 24.84 -35.40 32.43
C ALA A 85 25.70 -36.53 32.96
N GLU A 86 26.38 -37.22 32.05
CA GLU A 86 27.30 -38.33 32.30
C GLU A 86 28.71 -37.91 31.87
N ASP A 87 29.72 -38.34 32.65
CA ASP A 87 31.12 -38.12 32.31
C ASP A 87 31.53 -38.85 31.03
N ILE A 88 32.27 -38.19 30.15
CA ILE A 88 32.79 -38.81 28.94
C ILE A 88 34.15 -39.46 29.26
N SER A 89 34.24 -40.78 29.01
CA SER A 89 35.49 -41.52 29.08
C SER A 89 36.32 -41.34 27.80
N GLY A 90 37.64 -41.53 27.90
CA GLY A 90 38.52 -41.50 26.73
C GLY A 90 38.86 -40.08 26.23
N VAL A 91 38.74 -39.07 27.09
CA VAL A 91 39.20 -37.71 26.79
C VAL A 91 40.73 -37.74 26.54
N ARG A 92 41.12 -37.26 25.38
CA ARG A 92 42.53 -37.06 25.00
C ARG A 92 42.98 -35.67 25.46
N LYS A 93 44.23 -35.59 26.01
CA LYS A 93 44.83 -34.30 26.43
C LYS A 93 46.20 -34.14 25.79
N ASP A 94 46.40 -32.98 25.16
CA ASP A 94 47.68 -32.55 24.60
C ASP A 94 47.91 -31.07 24.98
N GLY A 95 48.79 -30.86 25.98
CA GLY A 95 49.01 -29.55 26.55
C GLY A 95 47.74 -28.93 27.14
N ALA A 96 47.35 -27.77 26.63
CA ALA A 96 46.12 -27.09 27.02
C ALA A 96 44.88 -27.60 26.26
N VAL A 97 45.03 -28.44 25.23
CA VAL A 97 43.93 -28.92 24.41
C VAL A 97 43.43 -30.26 24.94
N THR A 98 42.14 -30.34 25.16
CA THR A 98 41.45 -31.62 25.43
C THR A 98 40.50 -31.93 24.28
N SER A 99 40.33 -33.18 23.91
CA SER A 99 39.52 -33.60 22.77
C SER A 99 38.77 -34.90 22.98
N ILE A 100 37.65 -35.02 22.31
CA ILE A 100 36.77 -36.19 22.29
C ILE A 100 36.32 -36.47 20.86
N ASP A 101 35.88 -37.69 20.60
CA ASP A 101 35.14 -37.99 19.38
C ASP A 101 33.68 -37.50 19.51
N VAL A 102 33.17 -36.86 18.47
CA VAL A 102 31.83 -36.28 18.49
C VAL A 102 30.77 -37.37 18.55
N ILE A 103 29.84 -37.25 19.50
CA ILE A 103 28.61 -38.03 19.56
C ILE A 103 27.51 -37.16 18.93
N PRO A 104 26.81 -37.65 17.87
CA PRO A 104 25.80 -36.88 17.17
C PRO A 104 24.60 -36.52 18.08
N ASN A 105 23.96 -35.40 17.80
CA ASN A 105 22.71 -34.93 18.41
C ASN A 105 22.75 -34.90 19.95
N THR A 106 23.85 -34.39 20.50
CA THR A 106 24.20 -34.49 21.93
C THR A 106 24.57 -33.13 22.49
N GLY A 107 24.12 -32.85 23.72
CA GLY A 107 24.56 -31.71 24.52
C GLY A 107 25.85 -32.03 25.29
N TYR A 108 26.74 -31.04 25.36
CA TYR A 108 28.00 -31.18 26.08
C TYR A 108 28.13 -30.10 27.14
N ILE A 109 28.68 -30.49 28.29
CA ILE A 109 29.13 -29.62 29.35
C ILE A 109 30.64 -29.74 29.42
N ILE A 110 31.36 -28.66 29.17
CA ILE A 110 32.80 -28.57 29.27
C ILE A 110 33.09 -27.71 30.47
N GLU A 111 33.62 -28.29 31.53
CA GLU A 111 33.94 -27.61 32.77
C GLU A 111 35.44 -27.42 32.89
N GLU A 112 35.90 -26.17 32.93
CA GLU A 112 37.29 -25.78 33.20
C GLU A 112 37.33 -25.02 34.51
N ASP A 113 38.03 -25.57 35.51
CA ASP A 113 38.21 -24.94 36.81
C ASP A 113 36.91 -24.37 37.42
N SER A 114 35.80 -25.11 37.34
CA SER A 114 34.46 -24.75 37.78
C SER A 114 33.69 -23.79 36.87
N LYS A 115 34.24 -23.34 35.73
CA LYS A 115 33.53 -22.59 34.70
C LYS A 115 32.97 -23.55 33.67
N ARG A 116 31.66 -23.47 33.42
CA ARG A 116 30.96 -24.37 32.48
C ARG A 116 30.66 -23.70 31.16
N THR A 117 30.93 -24.42 30.08
CA THR A 117 30.53 -24.09 28.72
C THR A 117 29.56 -25.15 28.25
N TYR A 118 28.37 -24.72 27.82
CA TYR A 118 27.30 -25.60 27.37
C TYR A 118 27.13 -25.48 25.86
N VAL A 119 27.24 -26.59 25.14
CA VAL A 119 27.07 -26.61 23.69
C VAL A 119 26.20 -27.80 23.29
N TRP A 120 25.50 -27.63 22.17
CA TRP A 120 24.74 -28.70 21.53
C TRP A 120 25.34 -28.98 20.16
N VAL A 121 25.54 -30.22 19.79
CA VAL A 121 26.07 -30.62 18.48
C VAL A 121 25.04 -31.39 17.72
N VAL A 122 24.77 -30.95 16.50
CA VAL A 122 23.80 -31.54 15.58
C VAL A 122 24.53 -32.25 14.45
N ASN A 123 24.08 -33.47 14.13
CA ASN A 123 24.43 -34.17 12.90
C ASN A 123 23.38 -33.87 11.82
N TYR A 124 23.70 -33.00 10.87
CA TYR A 124 22.72 -32.58 9.85
C TYR A 124 22.26 -33.74 8.95
N GLN A 125 23.08 -34.75 8.73
CA GLN A 125 22.73 -35.90 7.91
C GLN A 125 21.46 -36.62 8.41
N ASP A 126 21.20 -36.62 9.72
CA ASP A 126 19.99 -37.21 10.32
C ASP A 126 18.75 -36.40 10.05
N TYR A 127 18.93 -35.18 9.60
CA TYR A 127 17.87 -34.17 9.33
C TYR A 127 17.93 -33.63 7.90
N TYR A 128 18.63 -34.33 6.99
CA TYR A 128 18.85 -33.84 5.64
C TYR A 128 17.54 -33.40 4.98
N LEU A 129 17.60 -32.22 4.34
CA LEU A 129 16.47 -31.68 3.61
C LEU A 129 16.48 -32.18 2.16
N ASP A 130 15.43 -32.82 1.74
CA ASP A 130 15.17 -33.22 0.38
C ASP A 130 13.83 -32.68 -0.05
N LEU A 131 13.81 -31.73 -0.97
CA LEU A 131 12.59 -31.17 -1.56
C LEU A 131 12.34 -31.86 -2.90
N GLU A 132 11.22 -32.56 -3.01
CA GLU A 132 10.87 -33.32 -4.21
C GLU A 132 9.98 -32.49 -5.15
N ALA A 133 8.95 -31.82 -4.60
CA ALA A 133 8.01 -31.00 -5.37
C ALA A 133 7.26 -30.02 -4.46
N ILE A 134 6.76 -28.94 -5.09
CA ILE A 134 5.71 -28.09 -4.58
C ILE A 134 4.61 -28.02 -5.63
N THR A 135 3.35 -28.19 -5.23
CA THR A 135 2.22 -28.21 -6.15
C THR A 135 1.08 -27.36 -5.62
N LEU A 136 0.32 -26.77 -6.55
CA LEU A 136 -0.92 -26.08 -6.24
C LEU A 136 -1.99 -27.09 -5.83
N ASP A 137 -2.82 -26.76 -4.84
CA ASP A 137 -4.02 -27.54 -4.56
C ASP A 137 -5.02 -27.40 -5.73
N VAL A 138 -5.90 -28.37 -5.88
CA VAL A 138 -6.92 -28.36 -6.93
C VAL A 138 -8.00 -27.32 -6.65
N GLU A 139 -8.36 -27.15 -5.38
CA GLU A 139 -9.36 -26.18 -4.93
C GLU A 139 -8.67 -24.90 -4.44
N GLN A 140 -8.84 -23.82 -5.20
CA GLN A 140 -8.33 -22.49 -4.86
C GLN A 140 -9.51 -21.55 -4.63
N ASP A 141 -9.46 -20.73 -3.62
CA ASP A 141 -10.45 -19.67 -3.38
C ASP A 141 -9.93 -18.28 -3.85
N CYS A 142 -10.77 -17.26 -3.70
CA CYS A 142 -10.42 -15.90 -4.13
C CYS A 142 -9.40 -15.21 -3.20
N GLY A 143 -9.21 -15.72 -1.98
CA GLY A 143 -8.41 -15.03 -0.96
C GLY A 143 -7.12 -15.74 -0.63
N THR A 144 -7.05 -17.06 -0.88
CA THR A 144 -5.92 -17.89 -0.47
C THR A 144 -5.53 -18.93 -1.52
N VAL A 145 -4.21 -19.21 -1.57
CA VAL A 145 -3.65 -20.29 -2.35
C VAL A 145 -3.08 -21.33 -1.40
N MET A 146 -3.48 -22.58 -1.57
CA MET A 146 -2.94 -23.71 -0.85
C MET A 146 -1.87 -24.41 -1.69
N LEU A 147 -0.71 -24.61 -1.09
CA LEU A 147 0.43 -25.29 -1.68
C LEU A 147 0.71 -26.59 -0.92
N ASN A 148 0.89 -27.69 -1.65
CA ASN A 148 1.28 -28.98 -1.10
C ASN A 148 2.76 -29.21 -1.37
N VAL A 149 3.53 -29.52 -0.32
CA VAL A 149 4.97 -29.74 -0.39
C VAL A 149 5.27 -31.21 -0.20
N ALA A 150 5.91 -31.82 -1.18
CA ALA A 150 6.46 -33.16 -1.12
C ALA A 150 7.97 -33.08 -0.84
N GLY A 151 8.44 -33.96 0.02
CA GLY A 151 9.84 -34.03 0.41
C GLY A 151 10.02 -34.54 1.83
N SER A 152 11.26 -34.55 2.28
CA SER A 152 11.64 -34.97 3.63
C SER A 152 12.58 -33.94 4.27
N GLY A 153 12.47 -33.80 5.58
CA GLY A 153 13.27 -32.86 6.35
C GLY A 153 12.74 -32.75 7.76
N ALA A 154 13.14 -33.67 8.63
CA ALA A 154 12.71 -33.69 10.02
C ALA A 154 13.13 -32.41 10.75
N ASP A 155 12.35 -32.00 11.75
CA ASP A 155 12.69 -30.88 12.63
C ASP A 155 14.04 -31.15 13.31
N ILE A 156 14.95 -30.19 13.24
CA ILE A 156 16.24 -30.27 13.89
C ILE A 156 16.05 -29.92 15.36
N ASN A 157 15.93 -30.96 16.20
CA ASN A 157 15.69 -30.77 17.62
C ASN A 157 17.01 -30.63 18.40
N TYR A 158 17.01 -29.72 19.37
CA TYR A 158 18.03 -29.60 20.39
C TYR A 158 17.41 -29.42 21.77
N TYR A 159 18.15 -29.64 22.83
CA TYR A 159 17.62 -29.54 24.18
C TYR A 159 18.37 -28.51 24.99
N THR A 160 17.63 -27.70 25.73
CA THR A 160 18.20 -26.77 26.71
C THR A 160 18.96 -27.51 27.82
N ILE A 161 19.70 -26.74 28.61
CA ILE A 161 20.35 -27.33 29.80
C ILE A 161 19.37 -27.92 30.82
N THR A 162 18.09 -27.54 30.76
CA THR A 162 17.01 -28.06 31.60
C THR A 162 16.18 -29.15 30.93
N GLY A 163 16.56 -29.61 29.76
CA GLY A 163 15.86 -30.67 29.01
C GLY A 163 14.65 -30.23 28.24
N VAL A 164 14.41 -28.92 28.09
CA VAL A 164 13.29 -28.43 27.28
C VAL A 164 13.64 -28.55 25.80
N PRO A 165 12.81 -29.23 24.99
CA PRO A 165 13.06 -29.36 23.56
C PRO A 165 12.88 -28.01 22.85
N LYS A 166 13.74 -27.74 21.87
CA LYS A 166 13.72 -26.60 20.96
C LYS A 166 13.99 -27.08 19.55
N LYS A 167 13.53 -26.33 18.58
CA LYS A 167 13.80 -26.56 17.15
C LYS A 167 14.80 -25.52 16.66
N LEU A 168 15.75 -25.96 15.84
CA LEU A 168 16.62 -25.08 15.10
C LEU A 168 15.89 -24.59 13.87
N ASP A 169 15.84 -23.27 13.68
CA ASP A 169 15.23 -22.66 12.52
C ASP A 169 15.97 -23.08 11.25
N ARG A 170 15.25 -23.63 10.29
CA ARG A 170 15.78 -24.02 8.98
C ARG A 170 15.82 -22.85 7.99
N GLU A 171 15.06 -21.77 8.25
CA GLU A 171 14.87 -20.66 7.31
C GLU A 171 14.49 -21.14 5.91
N MET A 172 13.40 -21.91 5.85
CA MET A 172 12.74 -22.24 4.60
C MET A 172 12.13 -20.96 4.04
N LYS A 173 12.34 -20.69 2.76
CA LYS A 173 11.89 -19.44 2.11
C LYS A 173 10.95 -19.76 0.96
N LEU A 174 9.73 -19.21 1.00
CA LEU A 174 8.80 -19.21 -0.11
C LEU A 174 8.80 -17.83 -0.78
N THR A 175 8.97 -17.80 -2.09
CA THR A 175 8.93 -16.56 -2.89
C THR A 175 7.91 -16.66 -4.01
N TYR A 176 7.20 -15.57 -4.28
CA TYR A 176 6.26 -15.42 -5.39
C TYR A 176 6.01 -13.96 -5.68
N ASN A 177 5.41 -13.63 -6.84
CA ASN A 177 5.07 -12.26 -7.20
C ASN A 177 3.57 -12.01 -6.99
N THR A 178 3.22 -10.77 -6.68
CA THR A 178 1.87 -10.23 -6.61
C THR A 178 1.89 -8.79 -7.11
N LEU A 179 0.76 -8.09 -7.04
CA LEU A 179 0.66 -6.67 -7.32
C LEU A 179 0.44 -5.87 -6.04
N GLU A 180 0.98 -4.66 -6.01
CA GLU A 180 0.78 -3.66 -4.96
C GLU A 180 0.34 -2.34 -5.60
N TRP A 181 -0.69 -1.70 -5.02
CA TRP A 181 -1.18 -0.43 -5.54
C TRP A 181 -0.20 0.72 -5.25
N ASN A 182 0.12 1.47 -6.30
CA ASN A 182 0.93 2.68 -6.23
C ASN A 182 0.02 3.91 -6.41
N SER A 183 -0.34 4.55 -5.30
CA SER A 183 -1.24 5.71 -5.29
C SER A 183 -0.66 6.95 -5.94
N ASP A 184 0.67 7.08 -6.02
CA ASP A 184 1.33 8.24 -6.63
C ASP A 184 1.31 8.17 -8.16
N GLU A 185 1.40 6.95 -8.70
CA GLU A 185 1.43 6.69 -10.15
C GLU A 185 0.09 6.15 -10.69
N LEU A 186 -0.89 5.90 -9.81
CA LEU A 186 -2.22 5.38 -10.12
C LEU A 186 -2.15 4.09 -10.96
N ARG A 187 -1.34 3.13 -10.51
CA ARG A 187 -1.17 1.84 -11.17
C ARG A 187 -0.82 0.73 -10.19
N TRP A 188 -0.97 -0.49 -10.64
CA TRP A 188 -0.50 -1.68 -9.96
C TRP A 188 0.96 -1.96 -10.33
N ASP A 189 1.85 -2.00 -9.34
CA ASP A 189 3.26 -2.35 -9.51
C ASP A 189 3.49 -3.80 -9.07
N GLU A 190 4.37 -4.51 -9.78
CA GLU A 190 4.76 -5.87 -9.42
C GLU A 190 5.59 -5.88 -8.15
N LYS A 191 5.26 -6.77 -7.22
CA LYS A 191 5.91 -6.94 -5.92
C LYS A 191 6.27 -8.39 -5.68
N GLN A 192 7.53 -8.65 -5.37
CA GLN A 192 7.95 -9.95 -4.87
C GLN A 192 7.63 -10.08 -3.38
N VAL A 193 6.97 -11.17 -3.02
CA VAL A 193 6.69 -11.57 -1.64
C VAL A 193 7.69 -12.65 -1.24
N GLU A 194 8.18 -12.55 -0.01
CA GLU A 194 9.08 -13.52 0.62
C GLU A 194 8.52 -13.89 1.98
N GLU A 195 8.20 -15.17 2.17
CA GLU A 195 7.74 -15.72 3.43
C GLU A 195 8.73 -16.74 3.98
N ASN A 196 9.03 -16.66 5.28
CA ASN A 196 10.00 -17.52 5.94
C ASN A 196 9.32 -18.48 6.91
N TYR A 197 9.75 -19.74 6.90
CA TYR A 197 9.24 -20.79 7.78
C TYR A 197 10.39 -21.45 8.53
N GLU A 198 10.22 -21.62 9.83
CA GLU A 198 11.22 -22.26 10.70
C GLU A 198 11.44 -23.75 10.38
N VAL A 199 10.41 -24.40 9.82
CA VAL A 199 10.40 -25.84 9.54
C VAL A 199 9.79 -26.15 8.19
N LEU A 200 10.07 -27.30 7.62
CA LEU A 200 9.38 -27.81 6.44
C LEU A 200 7.92 -28.12 6.80
N LYS A 201 7.00 -27.47 6.10
CA LYS A 201 5.54 -27.70 6.22
C LYS A 201 5.05 -28.54 5.05
N PRO A 202 4.23 -29.56 5.28
CA PRO A 202 3.64 -30.37 4.19
C PRO A 202 2.59 -29.59 3.39
N SER A 203 2.00 -28.55 3.98
CA SER A 203 1.05 -27.64 3.34
C SER A 203 1.29 -26.22 3.79
N ILE A 204 1.23 -25.29 2.85
CA ILE A 204 1.46 -23.85 3.07
C ILE A 204 0.24 -23.11 2.50
N SER A 205 -0.34 -22.22 3.29
CA SER A 205 -1.41 -21.31 2.85
C SER A 205 -0.85 -19.91 2.76
N VAL A 206 -1.02 -19.24 1.62
CA VAL A 206 -0.60 -17.86 1.39
C VAL A 206 -1.76 -17.03 0.87
N ALA A 207 -1.68 -15.70 0.99
CA ALA A 207 -2.62 -14.81 0.34
C ALA A 207 -2.56 -15.00 -1.18
N ALA A 208 -3.72 -15.07 -1.83
CA ALA A 208 -3.78 -15.25 -3.27
C ALA A 208 -3.20 -14.02 -3.98
N PRO A 209 -2.22 -14.20 -4.88
CA PRO A 209 -1.60 -13.11 -5.61
C PRO A 209 -2.54 -12.49 -6.64
N PHE A 210 -2.37 -11.19 -6.90
CA PHE A 210 -3.17 -10.45 -7.88
C PHE A 210 -2.64 -10.54 -9.32
N CYS A 211 -1.61 -11.34 -9.56
CA CYS A 211 -1.08 -11.63 -10.90
C CYS A 211 -0.71 -13.11 -11.04
N ASP A 212 -0.55 -13.55 -12.26
CA ASP A 212 -0.01 -14.88 -12.54
C ASP A 212 1.41 -14.99 -12.00
N THR A 213 1.72 -16.10 -11.32
CA THR A 213 3.02 -16.28 -10.67
C THR A 213 3.38 -17.76 -10.52
N GLN A 214 4.64 -18.01 -10.18
CA GLN A 214 5.12 -19.31 -9.71
C GLN A 214 5.55 -19.16 -8.27
N PHE A 215 5.32 -20.20 -7.47
CA PHE A 215 5.77 -20.25 -6.08
C PHE A 215 7.04 -21.09 -6.01
N THR A 216 8.11 -20.48 -5.51
CA THR A 216 9.41 -21.14 -5.34
C THR A 216 9.70 -21.33 -3.86
N LEU A 217 9.82 -22.59 -3.42
CA LEU A 217 10.23 -22.93 -2.06
C LEU A 217 11.71 -23.31 -2.07
N THR A 218 12.52 -22.58 -1.30
CA THR A 218 13.95 -22.85 -1.11
C THR A 218 14.23 -23.15 0.35
N GLY A 219 15.14 -24.02 0.59
CA GLY A 219 15.59 -24.37 1.94
C GLY A 219 16.98 -24.92 1.89
N ASP A 220 17.59 -25.18 2.99
CA ASP A 220 17.53 -24.49 4.29
C ASP A 220 18.79 -23.64 4.47
N LYS A 221 18.89 -22.87 5.56
CA LYS A 221 20.08 -22.04 5.82
C LYS A 221 21.38 -22.86 5.93
N LEU A 222 21.27 -24.10 6.36
CA LEU A 222 22.43 -24.97 6.55
C LEU A 222 22.97 -25.46 5.20
N LEU A 223 22.11 -25.89 4.30
CA LEU A 223 22.52 -26.21 2.92
C LEU A 223 23.15 -25.00 2.25
N ARG A 224 22.53 -23.82 2.34
CA ARG A 224 23.10 -22.58 1.77
C ARG A 224 24.46 -22.24 2.38
N PHE A 225 24.65 -22.43 3.68
CA PHE A 225 25.94 -22.23 4.36
C PHE A 225 27.04 -23.11 3.77
N TRP A 226 26.70 -24.33 3.35
CA TRP A 226 27.65 -25.26 2.71
C TRP A 226 27.73 -25.13 1.19
N GLY A 227 27.07 -24.13 0.60
CA GLY A 227 27.08 -23.89 -0.83
C GLY A 227 26.16 -24.82 -1.63
N GLY A 228 25.27 -25.53 -0.95
CA GLY A 228 24.19 -26.32 -1.54
C GLY A 228 22.89 -25.51 -1.60
N GLU A 229 21.95 -26.00 -2.40
CA GLU A 229 20.61 -25.44 -2.52
C GLU A 229 19.60 -26.56 -2.73
N ALA A 230 18.48 -26.50 -2.02
CA ALA A 230 17.31 -27.30 -2.33
C ALA A 230 16.20 -26.32 -2.74
N SER A 231 15.67 -26.49 -3.94
CA SER A 231 14.66 -25.58 -4.49
C SER A 231 13.66 -26.35 -5.33
N VAL A 232 12.37 -26.04 -5.15
CA VAL A 232 11.27 -26.57 -5.95
C VAL A 232 10.32 -25.43 -6.31
N GLU A 233 9.70 -25.54 -7.50
CA GLU A 233 8.85 -24.51 -8.07
C GLU A 233 7.54 -25.12 -8.56
N THR A 234 6.43 -24.37 -8.42
CA THR A 234 5.13 -24.82 -8.96
C THR A 234 5.04 -24.60 -10.47
N ALA A 235 4.08 -25.22 -11.12
CA ALA A 235 3.54 -24.70 -12.37
C ALA A 235 3.03 -23.27 -12.13
N THR A 236 2.90 -22.49 -13.23
CA THR A 236 2.32 -21.14 -13.12
C THR A 236 0.91 -21.22 -12.53
N TYR A 237 0.70 -20.50 -11.45
CA TYR A 237 -0.61 -20.19 -10.90
C TYR A 237 -1.24 -19.10 -11.76
N ALA A 238 -2.36 -19.42 -12.42
CA ALA A 238 -3.18 -18.42 -13.09
C ALA A 238 -4.11 -17.80 -12.05
N THR A 239 -3.94 -16.49 -11.81
CA THR A 239 -4.74 -15.83 -10.79
C THR A 239 -6.19 -15.66 -11.22
N LYS A 240 -7.10 -15.90 -10.28
CA LYS A 240 -8.52 -15.54 -10.39
C LYS A 240 -8.89 -14.46 -9.36
N THR A 241 -7.95 -14.08 -8.52
CA THR A 241 -8.10 -13.07 -7.49
C THR A 241 -8.13 -11.69 -8.12
N VAL A 242 -9.13 -10.92 -7.78
CA VAL A 242 -9.37 -9.58 -8.33
C VAL A 242 -9.14 -8.52 -7.26
N ALA A 243 -8.65 -7.37 -7.70
CA ALA A 243 -8.58 -6.15 -6.88
C ALA A 243 -8.92 -4.94 -7.74
N VAL A 244 -9.45 -3.90 -7.11
CA VAL A 244 -9.84 -2.65 -7.75
C VAL A 244 -9.47 -1.50 -6.85
N GLU A 245 -8.80 -0.52 -7.42
CA GLU A 245 -8.63 0.82 -6.86
C GLU A 245 -9.35 1.84 -7.73
N SER A 246 -9.62 3.02 -7.20
CA SER A 246 -10.35 4.04 -7.95
C SER A 246 -10.02 5.45 -7.50
N THR A 247 -10.36 6.42 -8.35
CA THR A 247 -10.25 7.86 -8.07
C THR A 247 -11.49 8.60 -8.55
N ALA A 248 -11.76 9.76 -7.94
CA ALA A 248 -12.80 10.67 -8.37
C ALA A 248 -12.25 12.09 -8.44
N VAL A 249 -12.38 12.72 -9.61
CA VAL A 249 -11.90 14.09 -9.85
C VAL A 249 -13.08 14.97 -10.25
N GLN A 250 -13.32 15.99 -9.44
CA GLN A 250 -14.37 16.98 -9.70
C GLN A 250 -13.79 18.15 -10.49
N GLU A 251 -14.50 18.57 -11.55
CA GLU A 251 -14.17 19.79 -12.28
C GLU A 251 -14.36 21.01 -11.38
N GLU A 252 -13.31 21.81 -11.25
CA GLU A 252 -13.41 23.08 -10.53
C GLU A 252 -14.12 24.11 -11.37
N ARG A 253 -15.03 24.88 -10.71
CA ARG A 253 -15.75 25.96 -11.30
C ARG A 253 -15.72 27.16 -10.37
N GLU A 254 -15.14 28.26 -10.84
CA GLU A 254 -15.07 29.51 -10.08
C GLU A 254 -16.00 30.58 -10.69
N ASN A 255 -17.15 30.78 -10.04
CA ASN A 255 -18.07 31.84 -10.34
C ASN A 255 -18.19 32.76 -9.13
N SER A 256 -17.84 34.05 -9.30
CA SER A 256 -17.79 35.02 -8.21
C SER A 256 -19.14 35.28 -7.54
N ASN A 257 -20.23 35.00 -8.24
CA ASN A 257 -21.62 35.21 -7.80
C ASN A 257 -22.35 33.89 -7.45
N GLU A 258 -21.64 32.77 -7.48
CA GLU A 258 -22.17 31.50 -7.06
C GLU A 258 -21.93 31.27 -5.57
N LYS A 259 -22.98 30.96 -4.81
CA LYS A 259 -22.86 30.61 -3.39
C LYS A 259 -22.27 29.22 -3.24
N LYS A 260 -21.21 29.12 -2.48
CA LYS A 260 -20.58 27.82 -2.15
C LYS A 260 -21.56 26.97 -1.35
N VAL A 261 -21.53 25.67 -1.59
CA VAL A 261 -22.18 24.64 -0.78
C VAL A 261 -21.05 23.91 -0.06
N GLU A 262 -21.10 23.90 1.25
CA GLU A 262 -20.16 23.10 2.01
C GLU A 262 -20.56 21.62 1.89
N THR A 263 -19.68 20.83 1.29
CA THR A 263 -19.79 19.38 1.18
C THR A 263 -18.56 18.76 1.87
N GLY A 264 -18.74 17.61 2.47
CA GLY A 264 -17.61 16.92 3.14
C GLY A 264 -16.54 16.39 2.19
N SER A 265 -16.90 16.21 0.89
CA SER A 265 -15.99 15.67 -0.13
C SER A 265 -16.40 16.17 -1.53
N LEU A 266 -17.15 15.34 -2.28
CA LEU A 266 -17.58 15.63 -3.65
C LEU A 266 -18.96 16.28 -3.68
N GLY A 267 -19.20 17.09 -4.71
CA GLY A 267 -20.48 17.75 -4.95
C GLY A 267 -20.43 19.27 -4.84
N GLY A 268 -21.55 19.90 -4.43
CA GLY A 268 -21.61 21.34 -4.30
C GLY A 268 -22.86 21.96 -4.92
N SER A 269 -22.69 23.12 -5.58
CA SER A 269 -23.72 23.82 -6.33
C SER A 269 -23.81 23.23 -7.73
N ALA A 270 -25.02 22.73 -8.11
CA ALA A 270 -25.26 22.15 -9.44
C ALA A 270 -25.18 23.19 -10.57
N PRO A 271 -24.79 22.77 -11.78
CA PRO A 271 -24.34 21.44 -12.19
C PRO A 271 -22.94 21.14 -11.69
N VAL A 272 -22.63 19.87 -11.31
CA VAL A 272 -21.31 19.41 -10.89
C VAL A 272 -20.89 18.26 -11.78
N THR A 273 -19.73 18.37 -12.42
CA THR A 273 -19.17 17.32 -13.26
C THR A 273 -18.05 16.63 -12.52
N ILE A 274 -18.10 15.30 -12.44
CA ILE A 274 -17.10 14.46 -11.77
C ILE A 274 -16.73 13.32 -12.71
N THR A 275 -15.43 13.07 -12.84
CA THR A 275 -14.88 11.91 -13.54
C THR A 275 -14.43 10.88 -12.51
N PHE A 276 -14.95 9.68 -12.62
CA PHE A 276 -14.60 8.52 -11.80
C PHE A 276 -13.77 7.56 -12.64
N THR A 277 -12.62 7.14 -12.15
CA THR A 277 -11.71 6.21 -12.84
C THR A 277 -11.43 5.03 -11.96
N ALA A 278 -11.63 3.82 -12.47
CA ALA A 278 -11.29 2.57 -11.81
C ALA A 278 -9.98 2.00 -12.38
N PHE A 279 -9.22 1.36 -11.53
CA PHE A 279 -7.95 0.70 -11.84
C PHE A 279 -8.05 -0.77 -11.40
N PRO A 280 -8.70 -1.62 -12.18
CA PRO A 280 -8.81 -3.04 -11.88
C PRO A 280 -7.50 -3.78 -12.20
N THR A 281 -7.24 -4.88 -11.51
CA THR A 281 -6.18 -5.84 -11.90
C THR A 281 -6.58 -6.62 -13.16
N ASP A 282 -5.61 -7.23 -13.84
CA ASP A 282 -5.83 -7.92 -15.13
C ASP A 282 -6.82 -9.10 -15.05
N ALA A 283 -6.99 -9.69 -13.87
CA ALA A 283 -7.95 -10.77 -13.65
C ALA A 283 -9.43 -10.30 -13.66
N VAL A 284 -9.68 -8.98 -13.60
CA VAL A 284 -11.04 -8.42 -13.68
C VAL A 284 -11.52 -8.42 -15.12
N VAL A 285 -12.54 -9.23 -15.40
CA VAL A 285 -13.15 -9.37 -16.73
C VAL A 285 -14.45 -8.58 -16.83
N HIS A 286 -15.29 -8.67 -15.81
CA HIS A 286 -16.56 -7.94 -15.77
C HIS A 286 -16.41 -6.70 -14.90
N LYS A 287 -16.81 -5.56 -15.46
CA LYS A 287 -16.57 -4.21 -14.89
C LYS A 287 -17.88 -3.46 -14.84
N GLU A 288 -18.21 -2.84 -13.72
CA GLU A 288 -19.44 -2.07 -13.58
C GLU A 288 -19.31 -0.94 -12.56
N TRP A 289 -19.49 0.32 -13.00
CA TRP A 289 -19.84 1.41 -12.12
C TRP A 289 -21.32 1.37 -11.80
N GLN A 290 -21.65 1.50 -10.54
CA GLN A 290 -23.03 1.62 -10.04
C GLN A 290 -23.24 2.98 -9.38
N MET A 291 -24.40 3.62 -9.65
CA MET A 291 -24.83 4.83 -8.96
C MET A 291 -26.20 4.59 -8.35
N ALA A 292 -26.40 4.99 -7.09
CA ALA A 292 -27.65 4.89 -6.35
C ALA A 292 -27.92 6.14 -5.52
N ARG A 293 -29.13 6.27 -4.96
CA ARG A 293 -29.47 7.30 -3.96
C ARG A 293 -29.36 6.81 -2.52
N ASP A 294 -29.11 5.56 -2.33
CA ASP A 294 -28.92 4.91 -1.03
C ASP A 294 -27.54 4.24 -0.97
N ALA A 295 -26.95 4.17 0.22
CA ALA A 295 -25.63 3.61 0.44
C ALA A 295 -25.59 2.09 0.31
N GLU A 296 -26.73 1.42 0.38
CA GLU A 296 -26.89 -0.01 0.24
C GLU A 296 -27.05 -0.45 -1.23
N PHE A 297 -27.13 0.51 -2.16
CA PHE A 297 -27.35 0.26 -3.58
C PHE A 297 -28.58 -0.60 -3.89
N ALA A 298 -29.64 -0.43 -3.11
CA ALA A 298 -30.88 -1.20 -3.28
C ALA A 298 -31.61 -0.84 -4.59
N ASP A 299 -31.51 0.42 -5.02
CA ASP A 299 -32.09 0.91 -6.29
C ASP A 299 -30.99 1.58 -7.13
N ILE A 300 -30.50 0.85 -8.13
CA ILE A 300 -29.42 1.32 -9.00
C ILE A 300 -29.97 2.23 -10.09
N LEU A 301 -29.58 3.49 -10.05
CA LEU A 301 -29.97 4.52 -11.03
C LEU A 301 -29.20 4.43 -12.35
N LEU A 302 -27.93 4.03 -12.29
CA LEU A 302 -27.03 4.01 -13.44
C LEU A 302 -26.06 2.83 -13.32
N ARG A 303 -25.83 2.14 -14.44
CA ARG A 303 -24.80 1.11 -14.61
C ARG A 303 -23.94 1.47 -15.82
N LYS A 304 -22.63 1.38 -15.68
CA LYS A 304 -21.64 1.66 -16.73
C LYS A 304 -20.50 0.65 -16.65
N ASN A 305 -20.07 0.13 -17.80
CA ASN A 305 -19.07 -0.95 -17.87
C ASN A 305 -17.67 -0.45 -18.27
N GLU A 306 -17.54 0.87 -18.48
CA GLU A 306 -16.26 1.51 -18.77
C GLU A 306 -15.43 1.69 -17.48
N GLU A 307 -14.11 1.71 -17.56
CA GLU A 307 -13.25 2.01 -16.43
C GLU A 307 -13.31 3.47 -16.01
N GLU A 308 -13.53 4.37 -16.98
CA GLU A 308 -13.68 5.79 -16.73
C GLU A 308 -15.09 6.25 -17.10
N VAL A 309 -15.73 6.96 -16.17
CA VAL A 309 -17.08 7.49 -16.32
C VAL A 309 -17.14 8.92 -15.85
N THR A 310 -17.56 9.83 -16.74
CA THR A 310 -17.85 11.21 -16.38
C THR A 310 -19.37 11.38 -16.21
N ASN A 311 -19.79 11.93 -15.07
CA ASN A 311 -21.20 12.24 -14.80
C ASN A 311 -21.39 13.68 -14.36
N THR A 312 -22.43 14.34 -14.92
CA THR A 312 -22.83 15.69 -14.52
C THR A 312 -24.10 15.62 -13.68
N PHE A 313 -23.97 15.99 -12.42
CA PHE A 313 -25.06 16.00 -11.44
C PHE A 313 -25.85 17.31 -11.55
N THR A 314 -27.09 17.21 -11.97
CA THR A 314 -28.00 18.33 -12.14
C THR A 314 -29.18 18.31 -11.18
N GLU A 315 -29.32 17.28 -10.35
CA GLU A 315 -30.38 17.13 -9.37
C GLU A 315 -29.84 17.23 -7.94
N ALA A 316 -30.56 17.94 -7.07
CA ALA A 316 -30.24 18.04 -5.66
C ALA A 316 -30.45 16.70 -4.93
N GLY A 317 -29.56 16.44 -3.94
CA GLY A 317 -29.61 15.23 -3.14
C GLY A 317 -28.25 14.57 -2.99
N THR A 318 -28.24 13.40 -2.41
CA THR A 318 -27.03 12.60 -2.23
C THR A 318 -27.04 11.42 -3.19
N PHE A 319 -25.89 11.15 -3.77
CA PHE A 319 -25.65 10.03 -4.68
C PHE A 319 -24.45 9.24 -4.16
N TYR A 320 -24.51 7.94 -4.33
CA TYR A 320 -23.46 7.00 -4.00
C TYR A 320 -22.99 6.31 -5.26
N LEU A 321 -21.67 6.21 -5.44
CA LEU A 321 -21.05 5.54 -6.58
C LEU A 321 -20.00 4.57 -6.09
N ARG A 322 -19.95 3.38 -6.70
CA ARG A 322 -18.90 2.38 -6.51
C ARG A 322 -18.61 1.67 -7.82
N PHE A 323 -17.44 1.09 -7.91
CA PHE A 323 -17.08 0.19 -9.00
C PHE A 323 -17.06 -1.25 -8.47
N ILE A 324 -17.57 -2.18 -9.26
CA ILE A 324 -17.52 -3.60 -8.99
C ILE A 324 -16.75 -4.27 -10.13
N GLY A 325 -15.76 -5.08 -9.78
CA GLY A 325 -14.99 -5.91 -10.69
C GLY A 325 -15.10 -7.38 -10.34
N THR A 326 -15.40 -8.23 -11.32
CA THR A 326 -15.39 -9.70 -11.10
C THR A 326 -14.51 -10.39 -12.13
N ASN A 327 -14.00 -11.57 -11.76
CA ASN A 327 -13.24 -12.40 -12.69
C ASN A 327 -14.15 -13.04 -13.76
N ALA A 328 -13.57 -13.83 -14.66
CA ALA A 328 -14.28 -14.43 -15.79
C ALA A 328 -15.42 -15.36 -15.36
N ASP A 329 -15.23 -16.09 -14.28
CA ASP A 329 -16.20 -17.07 -13.76
C ASP A 329 -17.27 -16.41 -12.88
N GLY A 330 -17.03 -15.17 -12.43
CA GLY A 330 -17.92 -14.42 -11.55
C GLY A 330 -17.93 -14.90 -10.10
N ASP A 331 -16.96 -15.72 -9.71
CA ASP A 331 -16.84 -16.28 -8.35
C ASP A 331 -15.94 -15.43 -7.43
N CYS A 332 -15.12 -14.55 -8.00
CA CYS A 332 -14.29 -13.57 -7.28
C CYS A 332 -14.72 -12.15 -7.61
N GLU A 333 -15.02 -11.36 -6.59
CA GLU A 333 -15.49 -9.98 -6.72
C GLU A 333 -14.64 -9.02 -5.86
N ALA A 334 -14.40 -7.83 -6.38
CA ALA A 334 -13.81 -6.72 -5.67
C ALA A 334 -14.62 -5.45 -5.87
N GLU A 335 -14.75 -4.65 -4.83
CA GLU A 335 -15.44 -3.35 -4.86
C GLU A 335 -14.44 -2.24 -4.59
N SER A 336 -14.60 -1.10 -5.26
CA SER A 336 -13.88 0.13 -4.93
C SER A 336 -14.41 0.75 -3.63
N GLU A 337 -13.75 1.81 -3.15
CA GLU A 337 -14.38 2.69 -2.17
C GLU A 337 -15.70 3.26 -2.72
N THR A 338 -16.64 3.57 -1.81
CA THR A 338 -17.91 4.21 -2.16
C THR A 338 -17.75 5.73 -2.10
N TYR A 339 -17.95 6.40 -3.23
CA TYR A 339 -17.97 7.84 -3.34
C TYR A 339 -19.33 8.40 -2.96
N THR A 340 -19.35 9.43 -2.10
CA THR A 340 -20.56 10.17 -1.76
C THR A 340 -20.52 11.54 -2.40
N VAL A 341 -21.51 11.84 -3.26
CA VAL A 341 -21.66 13.12 -3.96
C VAL A 341 -22.91 13.84 -3.44
N SER A 342 -22.73 15.04 -2.87
CA SER A 342 -23.81 15.82 -2.27
C SER A 342 -24.09 17.09 -3.07
N ILE A 343 -25.28 17.21 -3.64
CA ILE A 343 -25.73 18.37 -4.42
C ILE A 343 -26.73 19.19 -3.61
N GLY A 344 -26.38 20.45 -3.40
CA GLY A 344 -27.18 21.37 -2.60
C GLY A 344 -28.47 21.82 -3.27
N THR A 345 -29.48 22.20 -2.46
CA THR A 345 -30.70 22.82 -2.92
C THR A 345 -30.45 24.20 -3.55
N SER A 346 -31.36 24.66 -4.41
CA SER A 346 -31.20 25.91 -5.15
C SER A 346 -31.52 27.17 -4.33
N SER A 347 -30.93 28.29 -4.76
CA SER A 347 -31.33 29.63 -4.35
C SER A 347 -30.98 30.63 -5.45
N LEU A 348 -31.79 31.72 -5.55
CA LEU A 348 -31.58 32.76 -6.54
C LEU A 348 -32.00 34.11 -5.96
N GLU A 349 -31.06 35.05 -5.87
CA GLU A 349 -31.25 36.39 -5.32
C GLU A 349 -30.80 37.44 -6.35
N CYS A 350 -31.55 38.50 -6.48
CA CYS A 350 -31.28 39.56 -7.44
C CYS A 350 -30.96 40.86 -6.70
N PRO A 351 -29.79 41.51 -6.94
CA PRO A 351 -29.53 42.84 -6.42
C PRO A 351 -30.42 43.88 -7.12
N ASN A 352 -30.74 44.94 -6.42
CA ASN A 352 -31.61 46.03 -6.95
C ASN A 352 -30.82 47.27 -7.37
N VAL A 353 -29.48 47.25 -7.28
CA VAL A 353 -28.63 48.41 -7.61
C VAL A 353 -27.26 47.95 -8.06
N PHE A 354 -26.68 48.63 -9.05
CA PHE A 354 -25.27 48.53 -9.39
C PHE A 354 -24.75 49.84 -10.00
N SER A 355 -23.44 49.96 -10.11
CA SER A 355 -22.76 51.20 -10.50
C SER A 355 -21.61 50.96 -11.46
N PRO A 356 -21.86 50.85 -12.78
CA PRO A 356 -20.89 50.39 -13.78
C PRO A 356 -19.68 51.32 -14.00
N THR A 357 -19.65 52.50 -13.37
CA THR A 357 -18.61 53.53 -13.63
C THR A 357 -18.05 54.15 -12.38
N SER A 358 -18.38 53.66 -11.18
CA SER A 358 -17.99 54.35 -9.92
C SER A 358 -16.74 53.84 -9.30
N SER A 359 -16.47 52.51 -9.37
CA SER A 359 -15.32 51.88 -8.71
C SER A 359 -14.95 50.65 -9.53
N GLU A 360 -13.82 50.67 -10.19
CA GLU A 360 -13.34 49.56 -10.99
C GLU A 360 -13.25 48.27 -10.15
N GLY A 361 -13.97 47.21 -10.63
CA GLY A 361 -14.00 45.90 -9.98
C GLY A 361 -15.01 45.76 -8.84
N VAL A 362 -15.78 46.79 -8.48
CA VAL A 362 -16.80 46.73 -7.41
C VAL A 362 -18.17 47.19 -7.92
N ASN A 363 -19.15 46.26 -7.92
CA ASN A 363 -20.51 46.51 -8.41
C ASN A 363 -20.60 47.05 -9.86
N ASP A 364 -19.63 46.71 -10.70
CA ASP A 364 -19.57 47.18 -12.10
C ASP A 364 -20.53 46.41 -13.00
N GLU A 365 -20.98 45.27 -12.56
CA GLU A 365 -21.93 44.41 -13.26
C GLU A 365 -23.13 44.05 -12.35
N TRP A 366 -24.31 44.06 -12.92
CA TRP A 366 -25.46 43.48 -12.27
C TRP A 366 -25.43 41.97 -12.46
N LYS A 367 -25.21 41.23 -11.38
CA LYS A 367 -25.18 39.75 -11.34
C LYS A 367 -26.14 39.23 -10.28
N VAL A 368 -26.86 38.17 -10.60
CA VAL A 368 -27.63 37.45 -9.60
C VAL A 368 -26.70 36.71 -8.64
N SER A 369 -27.09 36.51 -7.40
CA SER A 369 -26.42 35.57 -6.49
C SER A 369 -27.21 34.27 -6.52
N TYR A 370 -26.53 33.18 -6.84
CA TYR A 370 -27.22 31.91 -7.07
C TYR A 370 -26.52 30.72 -6.44
N LYS A 371 -27.27 29.64 -6.35
CA LYS A 371 -26.78 28.31 -5.92
C LYS A 371 -27.64 27.26 -6.65
N SER A 372 -27.01 26.23 -7.20
CA SER A 372 -27.64 25.05 -7.83
C SER A 372 -28.77 25.43 -8.83
N ILE A 373 -28.51 26.39 -9.71
CA ILE A 373 -29.42 26.78 -10.83
C ILE A 373 -28.96 26.03 -12.08
N VAL A 374 -29.84 25.21 -12.65
CA VAL A 374 -29.55 24.34 -13.80
C VAL A 374 -30.16 24.84 -15.11
N GLU A 375 -31.20 25.69 -15.06
CA GLU A 375 -31.72 26.40 -16.20
C GLU A 375 -31.91 27.86 -15.83
N PHE A 376 -31.52 28.79 -16.72
CA PHE A 376 -31.55 30.21 -16.44
C PHE A 376 -31.76 31.00 -17.70
N GLN A 377 -32.73 31.95 -17.67
CA GLN A 377 -32.91 32.97 -18.66
C GLN A 377 -33.32 34.28 -17.98
N CYS A 378 -32.57 35.33 -18.24
CA CYS A 378 -32.87 36.67 -17.74
C CYS A 378 -32.93 37.67 -18.90
N CYS A 379 -34.02 38.44 -18.99
CA CYS A 379 -34.10 39.56 -19.89
C CYS A 379 -34.23 40.87 -19.12
N ILE A 380 -33.41 41.86 -19.50
CA ILE A 380 -33.37 43.19 -18.87
C ILE A 380 -33.96 44.20 -19.86
N PHE A 381 -34.89 45.06 -19.41
CA PHE A 381 -35.64 46.03 -20.21
C PHE A 381 -35.47 47.44 -19.65
N ASN A 382 -35.60 48.44 -20.52
CA ASN A 382 -35.76 49.80 -20.09
C ASN A 382 -37.27 50.09 -19.80
N LYS A 383 -37.59 51.30 -19.33
CA LYS A 383 -38.96 51.73 -18.98
C LYS A 383 -39.93 51.73 -20.16
N TRP A 384 -39.45 51.62 -21.37
CA TRP A 384 -40.28 51.55 -22.59
C TRP A 384 -40.46 50.14 -23.12
N GLY A 385 -39.94 49.14 -22.39
CA GLY A 385 -40.03 47.72 -22.78
C GLY A 385 -39.01 47.29 -23.83
N VAL A 386 -38.01 48.12 -24.14
CA VAL A 386 -36.92 47.71 -25.05
C VAL A 386 -35.95 46.80 -24.31
N LYS A 387 -35.66 45.61 -24.87
CA LYS A 387 -34.69 44.65 -24.30
C LYS A 387 -33.27 45.23 -24.42
N MET A 388 -32.63 45.38 -23.27
CA MET A 388 -31.27 45.93 -23.13
C MET A 388 -30.23 44.81 -23.13
N CYS A 389 -30.48 43.71 -22.40
CA CYS A 389 -29.60 42.59 -22.25
C CYS A 389 -30.40 41.29 -22.10
N GLU A 390 -29.81 40.19 -22.52
CA GLU A 390 -30.29 38.83 -22.26
C GLU A 390 -29.11 38.00 -21.72
N LEU A 391 -29.35 37.28 -20.62
CA LEU A 391 -28.37 36.41 -19.97
C LEU A 391 -28.97 35.02 -19.98
N SER A 392 -28.18 34.03 -20.42
CA SER A 392 -28.58 32.62 -20.51
C SER A 392 -27.91 31.74 -19.48
N ASP A 393 -26.98 32.30 -18.70
CA ASP A 393 -26.25 31.62 -17.66
C ASP A 393 -26.24 32.49 -16.39
N PRO A 394 -26.49 31.94 -15.20
CA PRO A 394 -26.55 32.72 -13.96
C PRO A 394 -25.21 33.31 -13.54
N SER A 395 -24.10 32.82 -14.07
CA SER A 395 -22.75 33.39 -13.81
C SER A 395 -22.52 34.70 -14.57
N GLN A 396 -23.28 34.93 -15.65
CA GLN A 396 -23.16 36.14 -16.45
C GLN A 396 -23.71 37.38 -15.73
N GLY A 397 -23.18 38.53 -16.08
CA GLY A 397 -23.61 39.83 -15.60
C GLY A 397 -23.94 40.81 -16.72
N TRP A 398 -24.70 41.85 -16.38
CA TRP A 398 -24.92 43.00 -17.27
C TRP A 398 -24.04 44.16 -16.84
N ASP A 399 -23.16 44.63 -17.73
CA ASP A 399 -22.20 45.70 -17.52
C ASP A 399 -22.79 47.11 -17.68
N GLY A 400 -24.12 47.21 -17.79
CA GLY A 400 -24.80 48.48 -17.99
C GLY A 400 -24.66 49.07 -19.41
N LYS A 401 -24.24 48.27 -20.40
CA LYS A 401 -24.16 48.71 -21.79
C LYS A 401 -25.30 48.21 -22.65
N TYR A 402 -25.66 49.03 -23.62
CA TYR A 402 -26.55 48.70 -24.75
C TYR A 402 -25.87 49.11 -26.05
N LYS A 403 -25.68 48.17 -26.97
CA LYS A 403 -24.95 48.39 -28.24
C LYS A 403 -23.56 49.04 -28.03
N GLY A 404 -22.82 48.61 -27.00
CA GLY A 404 -21.47 49.04 -26.68
C GLY A 404 -21.37 50.41 -25.98
N LYS A 405 -22.45 51.03 -25.59
CA LYS A 405 -22.47 52.33 -24.87
C LYS A 405 -23.17 52.17 -23.53
N TYR A 406 -22.63 52.79 -22.47
CA TYR A 406 -23.29 52.83 -21.18
C TYR A 406 -24.65 53.49 -21.28
N VAL A 407 -25.63 52.84 -20.66
CA VAL A 407 -26.99 53.38 -20.58
C VAL A 407 -27.07 54.49 -19.54
N LYS A 408 -28.12 55.29 -19.57
CA LYS A 408 -28.32 56.40 -18.62
C LYS A 408 -28.63 55.84 -17.23
N SER A 409 -28.19 56.56 -16.17
CA SER A 409 -28.67 56.32 -14.81
C SER A 409 -30.20 56.33 -14.74
N GLY A 410 -30.73 55.45 -13.91
CA GLY A 410 -32.19 55.28 -13.78
C GLY A 410 -32.60 53.85 -13.56
N THR A 411 -33.89 53.59 -13.60
CA THR A 411 -34.47 52.29 -13.33
C THR A 411 -34.67 51.49 -14.62
N TYR A 412 -34.17 50.24 -14.58
CA TYR A 412 -34.38 49.19 -15.56
C TYR A 412 -35.14 48.05 -14.91
N TYR A 413 -35.64 47.09 -15.68
CA TYR A 413 -36.45 46.00 -15.17
C TYR A 413 -35.95 44.68 -15.68
N TYR A 414 -35.92 43.65 -14.78
CA TYR A 414 -35.59 42.30 -15.17
C TYR A 414 -36.80 41.36 -15.10
N VAL A 415 -36.77 40.35 -15.95
CA VAL A 415 -37.64 39.17 -15.88
C VAL A 415 -36.74 37.94 -15.97
N ILE A 416 -36.84 37.06 -14.97
CA ILE A 416 -36.07 35.83 -14.88
C ILE A 416 -37.01 34.64 -14.88
N GLN A 417 -36.64 33.63 -15.67
CA GLN A 417 -37.15 32.27 -15.59
C GLN A 417 -35.97 31.35 -15.32
N ALA A 418 -36.05 30.57 -14.25
CA ALA A 418 -34.96 29.65 -13.86
C ALA A 418 -35.55 28.42 -13.21
N ARG A 419 -34.75 27.34 -13.22
CA ARG A 419 -35.05 26.11 -12.51
C ARG A 419 -33.83 25.68 -11.68
N GLY A 420 -34.10 25.34 -10.43
CA GLY A 420 -33.11 24.80 -9.51
C GLY A 420 -32.95 23.29 -9.65
N ALA A 421 -31.83 22.79 -9.14
CA ALA A 421 -31.51 21.35 -9.06
C ALA A 421 -32.53 20.56 -8.21
N ASP A 422 -33.19 21.23 -7.26
CA ASP A 422 -34.26 20.69 -6.41
C ASP A 422 -35.64 20.77 -7.05
N GLY A 423 -35.69 21.13 -8.34
CA GLY A 423 -36.96 21.30 -9.10
C GLY A 423 -37.67 22.61 -8.82
N GLN A 424 -37.17 23.49 -7.94
CA GLN A 424 -37.76 24.80 -7.65
C GLN A 424 -37.77 25.67 -8.91
N LYS A 425 -38.94 26.23 -9.25
CA LYS A 425 -39.10 27.14 -10.38
C LYS A 425 -39.05 28.58 -9.86
N TYR A 426 -38.25 29.41 -10.50
CA TYR A 426 -38.09 30.83 -10.22
C TYR A 426 -38.67 31.62 -11.38
N ASN A 427 -39.71 32.42 -11.10
CA ASN A 427 -40.30 33.40 -12.02
C ASN A 427 -40.22 34.78 -11.35
N LEU A 428 -39.04 35.41 -11.47
CA LEU A 428 -38.74 36.64 -10.78
C LEU A 428 -38.88 37.84 -11.71
N LYS A 429 -39.34 38.95 -11.16
CA LYS A 429 -39.36 40.24 -11.83
C LYS A 429 -39.04 41.33 -10.79
N GLY A 430 -38.35 42.35 -11.23
CA GLY A 430 -37.99 43.44 -10.34
C GLY A 430 -37.32 44.59 -11.09
N ASP A 431 -36.85 45.56 -10.35
CA ASP A 431 -36.14 46.73 -10.84
C ASP A 431 -34.65 46.67 -10.55
N ILE A 432 -33.88 47.31 -11.42
CA ILE A 432 -32.44 47.49 -11.33
C ILE A 432 -32.17 48.99 -11.39
N ASN A 433 -31.60 49.58 -10.35
CA ASN A 433 -31.25 50.98 -10.29
C ASN A 433 -29.80 51.20 -10.66
N ILE A 434 -29.52 51.86 -11.78
CA ILE A 434 -28.18 52.24 -12.18
C ILE A 434 -27.85 53.59 -11.57
N ILE A 435 -26.79 53.60 -10.73
CA ILE A 435 -26.28 54.78 -10.04
C ILE A 435 -24.90 55.09 -10.61
N ASN A 436 -24.77 56.21 -11.31
CA ASN A 436 -23.48 56.70 -11.81
C ASN A 436 -23.03 57.90 -10.95
N TYR A 437 -22.09 57.70 -10.07
CA TYR A 437 -21.40 58.80 -9.36
C TYR A 437 -20.27 59.30 -10.23
N SER A 438 -20.45 60.45 -10.91
CA SER A 438 -19.32 61.20 -11.41
C SER A 438 -18.72 62.00 -10.24
N THR A 439 -17.57 61.63 -9.74
CA THR A 439 -16.74 62.55 -8.95
C THR A 439 -16.30 63.67 -9.87
N ARG A 440 -17.09 64.77 -9.97
CA ARG A 440 -16.61 66.03 -10.49
C ARG A 440 -15.56 66.52 -9.48
N SER A 441 -14.30 66.39 -9.79
CA SER A 441 -13.23 67.17 -9.19
C SER A 441 -13.53 68.63 -9.58
N THR A 442 -14.09 69.38 -8.66
CA THR A 442 -14.05 70.83 -8.70
C THR A 442 -12.64 71.27 -8.43
N GLY A 443 -11.85 71.32 -9.49
CA GLY A 443 -10.62 72.11 -9.51
C GLY A 443 -11.00 73.60 -9.43
N GLY A 444 -11.01 74.13 -8.21
CA GLY A 444 -11.07 75.57 -8.02
C GLY A 444 -9.76 76.19 -8.50
N SER A 445 -9.79 76.84 -9.65
CA SER A 445 -8.81 77.81 -10.07
C SER A 445 -8.98 79.03 -9.17
N THR A 446 -8.12 79.23 -8.21
CA THR A 446 -7.92 80.56 -7.59
C THR A 446 -6.90 81.30 -8.44
N ASP A 447 -7.40 82.12 -9.33
CA ASP A 447 -6.68 83.22 -9.95
C ASP A 447 -6.50 84.31 -8.89
N THR A 448 -5.29 84.51 -8.44
CA THR A 448 -4.91 85.72 -7.68
C THR A 448 -3.95 86.50 -8.51
N THR A 449 -4.49 87.52 -9.20
CA THR A 449 -3.74 88.73 -9.59
C THR A 449 -3.56 89.64 -8.35
N GLU A 450 -2.38 89.88 -7.96
CA GLU A 450 -1.52 91.03 -7.78
C GLU A 450 -0.27 90.76 -6.96
#